data_facc4b0ca7a05d532986901bd8473038
#
_entry.id   facc4b0ca7a05d532986901bd8473038
#
_cell.length_a   1.000
_cell.length_b   1.000
_cell.length_c   1.000
_cell.angle_alpha   90.00
_cell.angle_beta   90.00
_cell.angle_gamma   90.00
#
_symmetry.space_group_name_H-M   'P 1'
#
loop_
_entity.id
_entity.type
_entity.pdbx_description
1 polymer ?
#
loop_
_entity_poly.entity_id
_entity_poly.type
_entity_poly.pdbx_seq_one_letter_code
_entity_poly.pdbx_strand_id
1 'polypeptide(L)'
;MQLLRHQAIGIDQGDEVLFADYADGGEMWTGKGTRERRKTIRFATAFKDVPAVHVGLSLWDMDSAANPRADISTDHVTRERFDIVFRTWSDTRVARVRVRWMDIGAAFHEDDWTDID
;
A
#
# COMPACT_ATOMS: atom_id res chain seq x y z
N MET A 1 -11.79 -4.83 -16.52
CA MET A 1 -11.72 -3.35 -16.58
C MET A 1 -12.87 -2.77 -15.79
N GLN A 2 -12.60 -1.79 -14.93
CA GLN A 2 -13.65 -1.05 -14.22
C GLN A 2 -14.10 0.15 -15.03
N LEU A 3 -15.41 0.35 -15.10
CA LEU A 3 -16.00 1.55 -15.71
C LEU A 3 -16.61 2.40 -14.59
N LEU A 4 -16.08 3.61 -14.42
CA LEU A 4 -16.51 4.51 -13.37
C LEU A 4 -17.52 5.51 -13.92
N ARG A 5 -18.81 5.19 -13.77
CA ARG A 5 -19.94 6.02 -14.24
C ARG A 5 -20.76 6.49 -13.05
N HIS A 6 -20.11 7.16 -12.13
CA HIS A 6 -20.71 7.61 -10.88
C HIS A 6 -20.73 9.13 -10.82
N GLN A 7 -21.65 9.69 -10.05
CA GLN A 7 -21.73 11.14 -9.84
C GLN A 7 -20.50 11.66 -9.12
N ALA A 8 -19.91 10.83 -8.24
CA ALA A 8 -18.71 11.18 -7.52
C ALA A 8 -17.68 10.07 -7.66
N ILE A 9 -16.44 10.46 -7.99
CA ILE A 9 -15.29 9.58 -8.02
C ILE A 9 -14.30 10.12 -7.00
N GLY A 10 -13.88 9.26 -6.08
CA GLY A 10 -12.91 9.60 -5.05
C GLY A 10 -11.52 9.13 -5.39
N ILE A 11 -10.55 9.91 -4.99
CA ILE A 11 -9.13 9.55 -5.02
C ILE A 11 -8.61 9.68 -3.60
N ASP A 12 -8.04 8.59 -3.08
CA ASP A 12 -7.32 8.58 -1.81
C ASP A 12 -5.87 8.27 -2.11
N GLN A 13 -4.94 9.00 -1.50
CA GLN A 13 -3.53 8.79 -1.76
C GLN A 13 -2.70 9.14 -0.53
N GLY A 14 -1.52 8.56 -0.46
CA GLY A 14 -0.60 8.83 0.61
C GLY A 14 0.80 8.34 0.32
N ASP A 15 1.70 8.65 1.23
CA ASP A 15 3.11 8.32 1.16
C ASP A 15 3.61 8.18 2.58
N GLU A 16 4.22 7.04 2.92
CA GLU A 16 4.78 6.90 4.26
C GLU A 16 5.92 5.88 4.28
N VAL A 17 6.77 6.01 5.29
CA VAL A 17 7.81 5.02 5.56
C VAL A 17 7.15 3.74 6.06
N LEU A 18 7.37 2.64 5.33
CA LEU A 18 6.85 1.34 5.73
C LEU A 18 7.66 0.76 6.88
N PHE A 19 8.99 0.85 6.78
CA PHE A 19 9.91 0.45 7.85
C PHE A 19 11.28 1.12 7.67
N ALA A 20 12.04 1.16 8.77
CA ALA A 20 13.41 1.69 8.82
C ALA A 20 14.29 0.75 9.65
N ASP A 21 14.42 -0.50 9.19
CA ASP A 21 15.03 -1.59 9.95
C ASP A 21 16.54 -1.39 10.19
N TYR A 22 17.23 -0.61 9.36
CA TYR A 22 18.64 -0.25 9.64
C TYR A 22 18.75 0.50 10.97
N ALA A 23 17.87 1.46 11.20
CA ALA A 23 17.89 2.26 12.41
C ALA A 23 17.41 1.47 13.64
N ASP A 24 16.46 0.56 13.43
CA ASP A 24 15.75 -0.13 14.50
C ASP A 24 16.30 -1.53 14.78
N GLY A 25 17.28 -2.00 14.02
CA GLY A 25 17.82 -3.35 14.15
C GLY A 25 16.87 -4.45 13.72
N GLY A 26 15.92 -4.13 12.82
CA GLY A 26 14.88 -5.06 12.38
C GLY A 26 15.38 -6.09 11.38
N GLU A 27 14.56 -7.13 11.18
CA GLU A 27 14.92 -8.31 10.38
C GLU A 27 15.12 -8.02 8.88
N MET A 28 14.53 -6.97 8.35
CA MET A 28 14.75 -6.59 6.95
C MET A 28 16.21 -6.22 6.70
N TRP A 29 16.89 -5.70 7.72
CA TRP A 29 18.31 -5.37 7.65
C TRP A 29 19.20 -6.51 8.19
N THR A 30 18.82 -7.13 9.31
CA THR A 30 19.65 -8.11 9.99
C THR A 30 19.40 -9.56 9.59
N GLY A 31 18.21 -9.85 9.04
CA GLY A 31 17.78 -11.20 8.71
C GLY A 31 18.23 -11.68 7.34
N LYS A 32 17.84 -12.93 7.03
CA LYS A 32 18.10 -13.59 5.75
C LYS A 32 16.86 -14.39 5.35
N GLY A 33 16.81 -14.79 4.09
CA GLY A 33 15.71 -15.59 3.55
C GLY A 33 14.49 -14.74 3.27
N THR A 34 13.35 -15.40 3.10
CA THR A 34 12.09 -14.73 2.79
C THR A 34 11.59 -13.97 4.02
N ARG A 35 11.41 -12.67 3.84
CA ARG A 35 10.90 -11.77 4.88
C ARG A 35 9.83 -10.87 4.32
N GLU A 36 8.81 -10.61 5.12
CA GLU A 36 7.64 -9.85 4.71
C GLU A 36 7.34 -8.75 5.73
N ARG A 37 6.89 -7.62 5.25
CA ARG A 37 6.34 -6.56 6.09
C ARG A 37 5.00 -6.13 5.53
N ARG A 38 3.99 -6.07 6.39
CA ARG A 38 2.62 -5.67 6.03
C ARG A 38 2.22 -4.42 6.78
N LYS A 39 1.39 -3.62 6.13
CA LYS A 39 0.75 -2.48 6.80
C LYS A 39 -0.64 -2.29 6.22
N THR A 40 -1.61 -2.14 7.10
CA THR A 40 -2.99 -1.81 6.72
C THR A 40 -3.14 -0.31 6.58
N ILE A 41 -3.66 0.11 5.43
CA ILE A 41 -3.97 1.51 5.13
C ILE A 41 -5.48 1.66 5.12
N ARG A 42 -5.99 2.58 5.93
CA ARG A 42 -7.41 2.92 5.95
C ARG A 42 -7.63 4.17 5.11
N PHE A 43 -8.65 4.12 4.25
CA PHE A 43 -9.03 5.30 3.49
C PHE A 43 -9.58 6.37 4.42
N ALA A 44 -9.38 7.63 4.06
CA ALA A 44 -9.93 8.76 4.83
C ALA A 44 -11.46 8.69 4.89
N THR A 45 -12.07 8.23 3.80
CA THR A 45 -13.51 8.00 3.69
C THR A 45 -13.72 6.70 2.91
N ALA A 46 -14.65 5.87 3.35
CA ALA A 46 -14.98 4.63 2.64
C ALA A 46 -15.47 4.93 1.22
N PHE A 47 -15.05 4.09 0.28
CA PHE A 47 -15.59 4.12 -1.08
C PHE A 47 -16.98 3.47 -1.13
N LYS A 48 -17.76 3.82 -2.14
CA LYS A 48 -19.08 3.23 -2.38
C LYS A 48 -18.96 1.77 -2.83
N ASP A 49 -17.96 1.48 -3.66
CA ASP A 49 -17.60 0.14 -4.13
C ASP A 49 -16.11 -0.08 -3.87
N VAL A 50 -15.64 -1.32 -4.02
CA VAL A 50 -14.22 -1.63 -3.86
C VAL A 50 -13.42 -0.83 -4.90
N PRO A 51 -12.46 0.00 -4.47
CA PRO A 51 -11.70 0.83 -5.39
C PRO A 51 -10.60 0.04 -6.11
N ALA A 52 -10.05 0.64 -7.16
CA ALA A 52 -8.78 0.22 -7.72
C ALA A 52 -7.65 0.81 -6.86
N VAL A 53 -6.67 -0.02 -6.52
CA VAL A 53 -5.57 0.38 -5.63
C VAL A 53 -4.24 0.16 -6.34
N HIS A 54 -3.40 1.20 -6.36
CA HIS A 54 -2.04 1.12 -6.85
C HIS A 54 -1.07 1.50 -5.74
N VAL A 55 -0.03 0.70 -5.56
CA VAL A 55 1.04 0.97 -4.61
C VAL A 55 2.38 0.83 -5.30
N GLY A 56 3.33 1.66 -4.90
CA GLY A 56 4.70 1.60 -5.42
C GLY A 56 5.70 1.99 -4.36
N LEU A 57 6.95 1.67 -4.63
CA LEU A 57 8.07 2.12 -3.81
C LEU A 57 8.41 3.56 -4.18
N SER A 58 8.36 4.47 -3.22
CA SER A 58 8.83 5.84 -3.41
C SER A 58 10.26 6.05 -2.91
N LEU A 59 10.76 5.12 -2.12
CA LEU A 59 12.16 5.06 -1.71
C LEU A 59 12.50 3.63 -1.32
N TRP A 60 13.66 3.18 -1.74
CA TRP A 60 14.27 1.97 -1.21
C TRP A 60 15.75 2.25 -0.93
N ASP A 61 16.24 1.72 0.19
CA ASP A 61 17.63 1.86 0.61
C ASP A 61 18.12 0.47 1.00
N MET A 62 19.02 -0.08 0.22
CA MET A 62 19.47 -1.46 0.34
C MET A 62 20.99 -1.54 0.35
N ASP A 63 21.51 -2.58 1.01
CA ASP A 63 22.93 -2.86 1.02
C ASP A 63 23.40 -3.19 -0.41
N SER A 64 24.40 -2.49 -0.90
CA SER A 64 24.97 -2.69 -2.24
C SER A 64 25.83 -3.95 -2.34
N ALA A 65 26.14 -4.61 -1.23
CA ALA A 65 26.95 -5.82 -1.20
C ALA A 65 26.15 -7.07 -1.66
N ALA A 66 24.83 -6.97 -1.76
CA ALA A 66 23.96 -8.06 -2.21
C ALA A 66 23.06 -7.58 -3.34
N ASN A 67 22.47 -8.51 -4.10
CA ASN A 67 21.51 -8.15 -5.11
C ASN A 67 20.25 -7.55 -4.47
N PRO A 68 19.74 -6.44 -5.00
CA PRO A 68 18.48 -5.89 -4.51
C PRO A 68 17.30 -6.75 -4.99
N ARG A 69 16.49 -7.18 -4.04
CA ARG A 69 15.28 -7.96 -4.30
C ARG A 69 14.15 -7.32 -3.53
N ALA A 70 13.12 -6.92 -4.25
CA ALA A 70 11.97 -6.28 -3.66
C ALA A 70 10.71 -6.63 -4.44
N ASP A 71 9.66 -6.93 -3.72
CA ASP A 71 8.32 -7.12 -4.26
C ASP A 71 7.36 -6.30 -3.42
N ILE A 72 6.53 -5.50 -4.09
CA ILE A 72 5.51 -4.70 -3.45
C ILE A 72 4.16 -5.03 -4.08
N SER A 73 3.18 -5.29 -3.25
CA SER A 73 1.83 -5.64 -3.69
C SER A 73 0.79 -5.15 -2.72
N THR A 74 -0.47 -5.28 -3.11
CA THR A 74 -1.62 -5.00 -2.26
C THR A 74 -2.35 -6.29 -1.95
N ASP A 75 -3.05 -6.32 -0.81
CA ASP A 75 -3.85 -7.47 -0.39
C ASP A 75 -5.06 -6.97 0.39
N HIS A 76 -6.09 -7.81 0.50
CA HIS A 76 -7.29 -7.53 1.30
C HIS A 76 -7.92 -6.16 0.99
N VAL A 77 -8.06 -5.86 -0.30
CA VAL A 77 -8.67 -4.59 -0.73
C VAL A 77 -10.18 -4.64 -0.47
N THR A 78 -10.66 -3.68 0.29
CA THR A 78 -12.08 -3.50 0.59
C THR A 78 -12.49 -2.05 0.29
N ARG A 79 -13.73 -1.71 0.56
CA ARG A 79 -14.21 -0.33 0.43
C ARG A 79 -13.59 0.61 1.46
N GLU A 80 -13.00 0.07 2.53
CA GLU A 80 -12.56 0.84 3.69
C GLU A 80 -11.05 0.87 3.87
N ARG A 81 -10.34 -0.15 3.33
CA ARG A 81 -8.91 -0.34 3.60
C ARG A 81 -8.28 -1.32 2.63
N PHE A 82 -6.96 -1.36 2.64
CA PHE A 82 -6.16 -2.39 1.98
C PHE A 82 -4.87 -2.60 2.74
N ASP A 83 -4.19 -3.71 2.46
CA ASP A 83 -2.87 -3.98 3.00
C ASP A 83 -1.80 -3.73 1.95
N ILE A 84 -0.71 -3.10 2.35
CA ILE A 84 0.53 -3.04 1.59
C ILE A 84 1.39 -4.21 2.06
N VAL A 85 1.95 -4.96 1.11
CA VAL A 85 2.81 -6.11 1.40
C VAL A 85 4.14 -5.92 0.68
N PHE A 86 5.21 -5.83 1.46
CA PHE A 86 6.57 -5.79 0.95
C PHE A 86 7.27 -7.10 1.27
N ARG A 87 7.95 -7.67 0.27
CA ARG A 87 8.75 -8.90 0.43
C ARG A 87 10.14 -8.72 -0.11
N THR A 88 11.08 -9.33 0.57
CA THR A 88 12.44 -9.53 0.09
C THR A 88 12.88 -10.95 0.41
N TRP A 89 13.98 -11.40 -0.17
CA TRP A 89 14.42 -12.78 0.05
C TRP A 89 15.92 -12.93 -0.14
N SER A 90 16.42 -14.12 0.18
CA SER A 90 17.83 -14.47 0.07
C SER A 90 18.69 -13.58 0.97
N ASP A 91 19.80 -13.06 0.47
CA ASP A 91 20.76 -12.27 1.24
C ASP A 91 20.54 -10.75 1.13
N THR A 92 19.46 -10.32 0.50
CA THR A 92 19.13 -8.89 0.38
C THR A 92 18.93 -8.28 1.77
N ARG A 93 19.57 -7.14 2.01
CA ARG A 93 19.44 -6.39 3.25
C ARG A 93 18.80 -5.05 2.93
N VAL A 94 17.67 -4.78 3.56
CA VAL A 94 16.87 -3.59 3.29
C VAL A 94 16.93 -2.67 4.50
N ALA A 95 17.53 -1.49 4.32
CA ALA A 95 17.66 -0.52 5.40
C ALA A 95 16.35 0.18 5.70
N ARG A 96 15.65 0.61 4.66
CA ARG A 96 14.35 1.27 4.80
C ARG A 96 13.62 1.31 3.47
N VAL A 97 12.29 1.39 3.57
CA VAL A 97 11.39 1.48 2.42
C VAL A 97 10.31 2.52 2.72
N ARG A 98 10.06 3.38 1.75
CA ARG A 98 8.90 4.27 1.74
C ARG A 98 7.98 3.84 0.60
N VAL A 99 6.69 3.89 0.83
CA VAL A 99 5.67 3.48 -0.14
C VAL A 99 4.73 4.63 -0.44
N ARG A 100 4.23 4.63 -1.66
CA ARG A 100 3.22 5.60 -2.11
C ARG A 100 2.05 4.84 -2.72
N TRP A 101 0.85 5.32 -2.46
CA TRP A 101 -0.35 4.69 -3.02
C TRP A 101 -1.30 5.71 -3.59
N MET A 102 -2.12 5.23 -4.53
CA MET A 102 -3.25 5.96 -5.07
C MET A 102 -4.40 4.99 -5.27
N ASP A 103 -5.56 5.35 -4.77
CA ASP A 103 -6.77 4.56 -4.86
C ASP A 103 -7.83 5.39 -5.55
N ILE A 104 -8.57 4.78 -6.47
CA ILE A 104 -9.58 5.49 -7.22
C ILE A 104 -10.83 4.62 -7.32
N GLY A 105 -11.98 5.21 -7.09
CA GLY A 105 -13.23 4.47 -7.15
C GLY A 105 -14.46 5.35 -6.97
N ALA A 106 -15.61 4.70 -7.00
CA ALA A 106 -16.88 5.36 -6.76
C ALA A 106 -16.93 5.87 -5.33
N ALA A 107 -17.25 7.16 -5.17
CA ALA A 107 -17.42 7.79 -3.88
C ALA A 107 -18.89 8.04 -3.59
N PHE A 108 -19.24 8.15 -2.30
CA PHE A 108 -20.59 8.52 -1.92
C PHE A 108 -20.87 9.96 -2.33
N HIS A 109 -22.08 10.19 -2.82
CA HIS A 109 -22.61 11.49 -3.19
C HIS A 109 -23.81 11.80 -2.32
N GLU A 110 -24.17 13.05 -2.15
CA GLU A 110 -25.31 13.43 -1.32
C GLU A 110 -26.60 12.75 -1.77
N ASP A 111 -26.77 12.49 -3.08
CA ASP A 111 -27.94 11.81 -3.62
C ASP A 111 -28.02 10.34 -3.18
N ASP A 112 -26.89 9.72 -2.80
CA ASP A 112 -26.88 8.36 -2.27
C ASP A 112 -27.58 8.27 -0.91
N TRP A 113 -27.64 9.37 -0.18
CA TRP A 113 -28.26 9.42 1.13
C TRP A 113 -29.76 9.73 1.07
N THR A 114 -30.20 10.37 0.00
CA THR A 114 -31.61 10.71 -0.17
C THR A 114 -32.47 9.51 -0.57
N ASP A 115 -31.85 8.45 -1.11
CA ASP A 115 -32.52 7.22 -1.54
C ASP A 115 -32.76 6.22 -0.40
N ILE A 116 -32.42 6.57 0.83
CA ILE A 116 -32.46 5.66 1.97
C ILE A 116 -33.82 5.72 2.71
N ASP A 117 -34.73 6.55 2.32
CA ASP A 117 -36.05 6.69 2.94
C ASP A 117 -36.98 5.50 2.68
#